data_652616b67955653fd3f3a69ee211d313
#
_entry.id   652616b67955653fd3f3a69ee211d313
#
_cell.length_a   1.000
_cell.length_b   1.000
_cell.length_c   1.000
_cell.angle_alpha   90.00
_cell.angle_beta   90.00
_cell.angle_gamma   90.00
#
_symmetry.space_group_name_H-M   'P 1'
#
loop_
_entity.id
_entity.type
_entity.pdbx_description
1 polymer ?
#
loop_
_entity_poly.entity_id
_entity_poly.type
_entity_poly.pdbx_seq_one_letter_code
_entity_poly.pdbx_strand_id
1 'polypeptide(L)'
;MKRLVPILILLAVVFAFNSRRSVLRAGAAAPALSADTWINTNGALELSDLKGKVVVVEFWATWCGPCVASIPNMNKLHDRWKDKDVVVIGLTDESPEDVQRFVRKNGIRYAVGAGSLSSFDYGVRSIPHAFVIAGDGTVVWNGYPGRELDQAVAQAHKSLSQS
;
A
#
# COMPACT_ATOMS: atom_id res chain seq x y z
N MET A 1 20.69 32.79 -34.91
CA MET A 1 20.02 32.63 -33.59
C MET A 1 18.79 31.70 -33.58
N LYS A 2 18.62 30.77 -34.56
CA LYS A 2 17.39 29.95 -34.69
C LYS A 2 17.55 28.46 -34.30
N ARG A 3 18.66 28.02 -33.67
CA ARG A 3 18.92 26.60 -33.38
C ARG A 3 19.05 26.23 -31.90
N LEU A 4 18.90 27.16 -30.95
CA LEU A 4 19.02 26.90 -29.51
C LEU A 4 17.69 26.51 -28.82
N VAL A 5 16.55 26.91 -29.39
CA VAL A 5 15.23 26.64 -28.85
C VAL A 5 14.88 25.15 -28.76
N PRO A 6 15.16 24.30 -29.81
CA PRO A 6 14.81 22.88 -29.75
C PRO A 6 15.63 22.09 -28.70
N ILE A 7 16.89 22.52 -28.43
CA ILE A 7 17.75 21.85 -27.46
C ILE A 7 17.25 22.09 -26.03
N LEU A 8 16.81 23.31 -25.72
CA LEU A 8 16.25 23.66 -24.39
C LEU A 8 14.93 22.92 -24.12
N ILE A 9 14.07 22.77 -25.14
CA ILE A 9 12.82 22.01 -25.01
C ILE A 9 13.13 20.52 -24.82
N LEU A 10 14.10 19.96 -25.53
CA LEU A 10 14.50 18.55 -25.37
C LEU A 10 15.08 18.28 -23.98
N LEU A 11 15.90 19.19 -23.45
CA LEU A 11 16.44 19.09 -22.09
C LEU A 11 15.35 19.19 -21.02
N ALA A 12 14.36 20.06 -21.20
CA ALA A 12 13.23 20.19 -20.27
C ALA A 12 12.35 18.93 -20.28
N VAL A 13 12.12 18.31 -21.44
CA VAL A 13 11.36 17.07 -21.57
C VAL A 13 12.13 15.90 -20.94
N VAL A 14 13.45 15.81 -21.17
CA VAL A 14 14.30 14.76 -20.53
C VAL A 14 14.37 14.94 -19.02
N PHE A 15 14.39 16.17 -18.53
CA PHE A 15 14.39 16.45 -17.08
C PHE A 15 13.04 16.10 -16.43
N ALA A 16 11.93 16.33 -17.11
CA ALA A 16 10.59 15.94 -16.64
C ALA A 16 10.40 14.41 -16.62
N PHE A 17 11.03 13.67 -17.55
CA PHE A 17 10.97 12.20 -17.59
C PHE A 17 11.86 11.51 -16.55
N ASN A 18 12.83 12.21 -15.99
CA ASN A 18 13.78 11.68 -15.02
C ASN A 18 13.39 11.96 -13.55
N SER A 19 12.13 12.28 -13.29
CA SER A 19 11.59 12.34 -11.94
C SER A 19 11.66 10.93 -11.35
N ARG A 20 12.73 10.64 -10.59
CA ARG A 20 12.84 9.40 -9.81
C ARG A 20 11.60 9.33 -8.92
N ARG A 21 10.69 8.40 -9.24
CA ARG A 21 9.53 8.14 -8.39
C ARG A 21 10.06 7.83 -6.99
N SER A 22 9.90 8.75 -6.08
CA SER A 22 10.23 8.56 -4.67
C SER A 22 9.07 7.83 -3.99
N VAL A 23 9.36 7.08 -2.94
CA VAL A 23 8.31 6.52 -2.08
C VAL A 23 7.37 7.65 -1.64
N LEU A 24 6.06 7.39 -1.69
CA LEU A 24 5.05 8.35 -1.25
C LEU A 24 5.30 8.77 0.20
N ARG A 25 5.24 10.08 0.44
CA ARG A 25 5.45 10.65 1.76
C ARG A 25 4.11 10.96 2.44
N ALA A 26 4.14 11.08 3.75
CA ALA A 26 3.01 11.63 4.50
C ALA A 26 2.57 12.99 3.93
N GLY A 27 1.26 13.19 3.82
CA GLY A 27 0.63 14.34 3.16
C GLY A 27 0.27 14.11 1.69
N ALA A 28 0.77 13.07 1.03
CA ALA A 28 0.40 12.75 -0.35
C ALA A 28 -0.96 12.02 -0.40
N ALA A 29 -1.74 12.28 -1.45
CA ALA A 29 -2.91 11.46 -1.77
C ALA A 29 -2.47 10.05 -2.15
N ALA A 30 -3.12 9.04 -1.57
CA ALA A 30 -2.84 7.64 -1.89
C ALA A 30 -3.34 7.31 -3.31
N PRO A 31 -2.51 6.69 -4.18
CA PRO A 31 -2.96 6.18 -5.46
C PRO A 31 -4.00 5.06 -5.30
N ALA A 32 -4.80 4.84 -6.34
CA ALA A 32 -5.74 3.73 -6.39
C ALA A 32 -5.04 2.38 -6.18
N LEU A 33 -5.74 1.44 -5.58
CA LEU A 33 -5.32 0.05 -5.45
C LEU A 33 -5.80 -0.74 -6.66
N SER A 34 -4.96 -1.65 -7.14
CA SER A 34 -5.33 -2.59 -8.21
C SER A 34 -4.82 -3.98 -7.90
N ALA A 35 -5.57 -4.99 -8.29
CA ALA A 35 -5.17 -6.39 -8.23
C ALA A 35 -6.00 -7.20 -9.24
N ASP A 36 -5.39 -8.25 -9.81
CA ASP A 36 -6.10 -9.18 -10.70
C ASP A 36 -7.10 -10.03 -9.94
N THR A 37 -6.76 -10.38 -8.69
CA THR A 37 -7.60 -11.21 -7.81
C THR A 37 -7.51 -10.72 -6.37
N TRP A 38 -8.68 -10.69 -5.72
CA TRP A 38 -8.80 -10.37 -4.31
C TRP A 38 -9.15 -11.61 -3.49
N ILE A 39 -8.51 -11.79 -2.33
CA ILE A 39 -8.62 -12.94 -1.43
C ILE A 39 -8.99 -12.42 -0.04
N ASN A 40 -9.81 -13.17 0.72
CA ASN A 40 -10.34 -12.79 2.03
C ASN A 40 -11.22 -11.53 2.01
N THR A 41 -11.89 -11.26 0.91
CA THR A 41 -12.82 -10.13 0.72
C THR A 41 -13.98 -10.55 -0.18
N ASN A 42 -15.07 -9.79 -0.14
CA ASN A 42 -16.28 -10.06 -0.94
C ASN A 42 -16.25 -9.40 -2.34
N GLY A 43 -15.10 -8.87 -2.75
CA GLY A 43 -14.94 -8.19 -4.05
C GLY A 43 -13.66 -7.35 -4.08
N ALA A 44 -13.48 -6.60 -5.15
CA ALA A 44 -12.40 -5.65 -5.29
C ALA A 44 -12.48 -4.57 -4.20
N LEU A 45 -11.31 -4.14 -3.71
CA LEU A 45 -11.21 -3.05 -2.74
C LEU A 45 -10.70 -1.79 -3.44
N GLU A 46 -11.51 -0.75 -3.41
CA GLU A 46 -11.15 0.58 -3.90
C GLU A 46 -11.07 1.57 -2.74
N LEU A 47 -10.06 2.44 -2.74
CA LEU A 47 -9.91 3.46 -1.68
C LEU A 47 -11.11 4.43 -1.62
N SER A 48 -11.81 4.64 -2.76
CA SER A 48 -13.04 5.43 -2.82
C SER A 48 -14.15 4.88 -1.91
N ASP A 49 -14.23 3.54 -1.80
CA ASP A 49 -15.26 2.84 -1.01
C ASP A 49 -14.86 2.71 0.47
N LEU A 50 -13.60 3.01 0.77
CA LEU A 50 -13.02 2.96 2.12
C LEU A 50 -12.90 4.35 2.76
N LYS A 51 -13.51 5.38 2.18
CA LYS A 51 -13.55 6.72 2.79
C LYS A 51 -14.15 6.66 4.21
N GLY A 52 -13.56 7.44 5.11
CA GLY A 52 -13.92 7.41 6.52
C GLY A 52 -13.28 6.28 7.31
N LYS A 53 -12.50 5.41 6.66
CA LYS A 53 -11.75 4.32 7.32
C LYS A 53 -10.26 4.56 7.23
N VAL A 54 -9.51 4.09 8.21
CA VAL A 54 -8.05 3.96 8.10
C VAL A 54 -7.73 2.74 7.25
N VAL A 55 -6.86 2.89 6.25
CA VAL A 55 -6.43 1.78 5.42
C VAL A 55 -4.93 1.55 5.60
N VAL A 56 -4.58 0.31 5.92
CA VAL A 56 -3.19 -0.17 5.95
C VAL A 56 -2.94 -0.94 4.66
N VAL A 57 -1.95 -0.52 3.87
CA VAL A 57 -1.51 -1.23 2.66
C VAL A 57 -0.09 -1.71 2.86
N GLU A 58 0.14 -3.03 2.87
CA GLU A 58 1.45 -3.66 2.91
C GLU A 58 1.80 -4.22 1.53
N PHE A 59 2.96 -3.88 1.00
CA PHE A 59 3.56 -4.51 -0.17
C PHE A 59 4.49 -5.63 0.27
N TRP A 60 4.27 -6.83 -0.24
CA TRP A 60 4.93 -8.06 0.22
C TRP A 60 5.09 -9.09 -0.91
N ALA A 61 5.74 -10.22 -0.64
CA ALA A 61 5.78 -11.38 -1.53
C ALA A 61 5.97 -12.69 -0.75
N THR A 62 5.56 -13.81 -1.34
CA THR A 62 5.64 -15.15 -0.74
C THR A 62 7.08 -15.61 -0.52
N TRP A 63 8.01 -15.19 -1.37
CA TRP A 63 9.44 -15.49 -1.31
C TRP A 63 10.23 -14.54 -0.39
N CYS A 64 9.60 -13.48 0.12
CA CYS A 64 10.24 -12.48 0.97
C CYS A 64 10.22 -12.96 2.43
N GLY A 65 11.36 -13.45 2.94
CA GLY A 65 11.47 -13.95 4.31
C GLY A 65 11.00 -12.98 5.39
N PRO A 66 11.45 -11.71 5.41
CA PRO A 66 10.96 -10.71 6.36
C PRO A 66 9.45 -10.44 6.24
N CYS A 67 8.89 -10.48 5.02
CA CYS A 67 7.44 -10.33 4.81
C CYS A 67 6.67 -11.49 5.46
N VAL A 68 7.13 -12.72 5.23
CA VAL A 68 6.51 -13.91 5.83
C VAL A 68 6.58 -13.86 7.36
N ALA A 69 7.70 -13.38 7.90
CA ALA A 69 7.86 -13.20 9.35
C ALA A 69 6.92 -12.13 9.93
N SER A 70 6.47 -11.15 9.14
CA SER A 70 5.52 -10.11 9.57
C SER A 70 4.06 -10.58 9.62
N ILE A 71 3.69 -11.65 8.89
CA ILE A 71 2.31 -12.14 8.77
C ILE A 71 1.59 -12.30 10.12
N PRO A 72 2.17 -12.90 11.17
CA PRO A 72 1.50 -13.02 12.47
C PRO A 72 1.14 -11.66 13.07
N ASN A 73 1.99 -10.65 12.90
CA ASN A 73 1.74 -9.30 13.41
C ASN A 73 0.67 -8.58 12.58
N MET A 74 0.69 -8.73 11.26
CA MET A 74 -0.35 -8.19 10.37
C MET A 74 -1.71 -8.84 10.65
N ASN A 75 -1.76 -10.15 10.92
CA ASN A 75 -2.97 -10.82 11.38
C ASN A 75 -3.49 -10.26 12.71
N LYS A 76 -2.59 -10.02 13.68
CA LYS A 76 -2.97 -9.41 14.97
C LYS A 76 -3.49 -7.98 14.79
N LEU A 77 -2.87 -7.21 13.91
CA LEU A 77 -3.32 -5.87 13.55
C LEU A 77 -4.74 -5.93 12.97
N HIS A 78 -4.95 -6.78 11.97
CA HIS A 78 -6.26 -7.00 11.36
C HIS A 78 -7.32 -7.39 12.41
N ASP A 79 -7.05 -8.42 13.23
CA ASP A 79 -8.01 -8.90 14.24
C ASP A 79 -8.38 -7.83 15.28
N ARG A 80 -7.42 -6.98 15.66
CA ARG A 80 -7.63 -5.89 16.62
C ARG A 80 -8.55 -4.79 16.07
N TRP A 81 -8.47 -4.54 14.78
CA TRP A 81 -9.03 -3.34 14.18
C TRP A 81 -10.16 -3.57 13.18
N LYS A 82 -10.40 -4.79 12.69
CA LYS A 82 -11.37 -5.12 11.63
C LYS A 82 -12.80 -4.63 11.89
N ASP A 83 -13.19 -4.52 13.17
CA ASP A 83 -14.51 -4.05 13.60
C ASP A 83 -14.51 -2.57 14.07
N LYS A 84 -13.45 -1.80 13.72
CA LYS A 84 -13.22 -0.43 14.19
C LYS A 84 -12.80 0.52 13.06
N ASP A 85 -13.42 0.40 11.91
CA ASP A 85 -13.11 1.27 10.75
C ASP A 85 -11.64 1.31 10.33
N VAL A 86 -10.94 0.18 10.45
CA VAL A 86 -9.59 -0.02 9.91
C VAL A 86 -9.59 -1.25 8.99
N VAL A 87 -9.04 -1.08 7.79
CA VAL A 87 -8.91 -2.15 6.80
C VAL A 87 -7.43 -2.45 6.57
N VAL A 88 -7.04 -3.71 6.68
CA VAL A 88 -5.66 -4.18 6.42
C VAL A 88 -5.64 -4.92 5.08
N ILE A 89 -4.73 -4.52 4.20
CA ILE A 89 -4.60 -5.02 2.82
C ILE A 89 -3.13 -5.36 2.56
N GLY A 90 -2.86 -6.57 2.07
CA GLY A 90 -1.56 -6.96 1.52
C GLY A 90 -1.61 -7.01 0.00
N LEU A 91 -0.68 -6.37 -0.69
CA LEU A 91 -0.58 -6.37 -2.15
C LEU A 91 0.72 -7.03 -2.61
N THR A 92 0.63 -7.90 -3.61
CA THR A 92 1.77 -8.56 -4.26
C THR A 92 1.56 -8.66 -5.77
N ASP A 93 2.64 -8.61 -6.54
CA ASP A 93 2.64 -8.75 -8.00
C ASP A 93 2.65 -10.21 -8.48
N GLU A 94 2.68 -11.16 -7.53
CA GLU A 94 2.72 -12.59 -7.82
C GLU A 94 1.39 -13.13 -8.37
N SER A 95 1.46 -14.31 -9.00
CA SER A 95 0.30 -14.96 -9.61
C SER A 95 -0.82 -15.23 -8.60
N PRO A 96 -2.09 -15.04 -8.96
CA PRO A 96 -3.22 -15.30 -8.07
C PRO A 96 -3.24 -16.72 -7.50
N GLU A 97 -2.88 -17.74 -8.28
CA GLU A 97 -2.90 -19.14 -7.88
C GLU A 97 -1.87 -19.43 -6.77
N ASP A 98 -0.66 -18.90 -6.92
CA ASP A 98 0.42 -19.10 -5.94
C ASP A 98 0.09 -18.39 -4.63
N VAL A 99 -0.35 -17.13 -4.74
CA VAL A 99 -0.75 -16.30 -3.59
C VAL A 99 -1.91 -16.95 -2.84
N GLN A 100 -2.94 -17.44 -3.53
CA GLN A 100 -4.10 -18.07 -2.89
C GLN A 100 -3.71 -19.34 -2.12
N ARG A 101 -2.81 -20.17 -2.68
CA ARG A 101 -2.26 -21.34 -1.97
C ARG A 101 -1.48 -20.91 -0.73
N PHE A 102 -0.65 -19.88 -0.86
CA PHE A 102 0.16 -19.37 0.23
C PHE A 102 -0.69 -18.78 1.36
N VAL A 103 -1.69 -17.97 1.03
CA VAL A 103 -2.64 -17.35 1.98
C VAL A 103 -3.31 -18.43 2.85
N ARG A 104 -3.82 -19.49 2.21
CA ARG A 104 -4.45 -20.61 2.94
C ARG A 104 -3.45 -21.35 3.83
N LYS A 105 -2.27 -21.69 3.30
CA LYS A 105 -1.23 -22.43 4.03
C LYS A 105 -0.70 -21.70 5.25
N ASN A 106 -0.56 -20.36 5.16
CA ASN A 106 0.03 -19.53 6.20
C ASN A 106 -1.01 -18.81 7.08
N GLY A 107 -2.30 -19.08 6.86
CA GLY A 107 -3.38 -18.55 7.69
C GLY A 107 -3.46 -17.02 7.67
N ILE A 108 -3.27 -16.39 6.51
CA ILE A 108 -3.45 -14.94 6.34
C ILE A 108 -4.94 -14.64 6.41
N ARG A 109 -5.34 -13.69 7.27
CA ARG A 109 -6.76 -13.36 7.54
C ARG A 109 -7.18 -12.01 6.96
N TYR A 110 -6.26 -11.09 6.78
CA TYR A 110 -6.54 -9.79 6.15
C TYR A 110 -6.72 -9.93 4.62
N ALA A 111 -7.28 -8.89 4.01
CA ALA A 111 -7.48 -8.84 2.56
C ALA A 111 -6.16 -8.91 1.81
N VAL A 112 -6.10 -9.68 0.72
CA VAL A 112 -4.91 -9.78 -0.13
C VAL A 112 -5.30 -9.56 -1.59
N GLY A 113 -4.57 -8.66 -2.26
CA GLY A 113 -4.61 -8.47 -3.71
C GLY A 113 -3.39 -9.08 -4.38
N ALA A 114 -3.62 -10.01 -5.31
CA ALA A 114 -2.60 -10.68 -6.11
C ALA A 114 -2.60 -10.14 -7.55
N GLY A 115 -1.44 -10.17 -8.23
CA GLY A 115 -1.27 -9.56 -9.54
C GLY A 115 -1.31 -8.03 -9.51
N SER A 116 -0.92 -7.42 -8.38
CA SER A 116 -0.98 -5.98 -8.16
C SER A 116 0.27 -5.27 -8.66
N LEU A 117 0.09 -4.22 -9.47
CA LEU A 117 1.16 -3.33 -9.89
C LEU A 117 1.19 -2.01 -9.11
N SER A 118 0.36 -1.87 -8.08
CA SER A 118 0.25 -0.64 -7.27
C SER A 118 1.56 -0.22 -6.60
N SER A 119 2.50 -1.16 -6.37
CA SER A 119 3.83 -0.86 -5.82
C SER A 119 4.59 0.20 -6.61
N PHE A 120 4.39 0.27 -7.94
CA PHE A 120 5.00 1.27 -8.81
C PHE A 120 4.47 2.69 -8.53
N ASP A 121 3.15 2.82 -8.32
CA ASP A 121 2.51 4.11 -8.06
C ASP A 121 2.79 4.62 -6.65
N TYR A 122 2.94 3.71 -5.69
CA TYR A 122 3.38 3.99 -4.33
C TYR A 122 4.89 4.25 -4.21
N GLY A 123 5.66 4.02 -5.29
CA GLY A 123 7.11 4.22 -5.33
C GLY A 123 7.88 3.25 -4.45
N VAL A 124 7.33 2.06 -4.18
CA VAL A 124 7.96 1.02 -3.35
C VAL A 124 9.19 0.45 -4.06
N ARG A 125 10.32 0.39 -3.34
CA ARG A 125 11.60 -0.12 -3.87
C ARG A 125 12.11 -1.36 -3.16
N SER A 126 11.59 -1.63 -1.99
CA SER A 126 11.94 -2.80 -1.17
C SER A 126 10.73 -3.24 -0.36
N ILE A 127 10.63 -4.53 -0.12
CA ILE A 127 9.57 -5.15 0.68
C ILE A 127 10.17 -5.85 1.90
N PRO A 128 9.41 -5.95 3.02
CA PRO A 128 8.07 -5.42 3.20
C PRO A 128 8.05 -3.90 3.36
N HIS A 129 7.03 -3.23 2.83
CA HIS A 129 6.80 -1.81 3.01
C HIS A 129 5.31 -1.55 3.23
N ALA A 130 4.96 -0.80 4.25
CA ALA A 130 3.57 -0.51 4.58
C ALA A 130 3.28 0.99 4.55
N PHE A 131 2.03 1.32 4.28
CA PHE A 131 1.46 2.66 4.31
C PHE A 131 0.24 2.67 5.21
N VAL A 132 0.04 3.75 5.95
CA VAL A 132 -1.20 4.06 6.64
C VAL A 132 -1.85 5.24 5.94
N ILE A 133 -3.09 5.05 5.51
CA ILE A 133 -3.90 6.01 4.78
C ILE A 133 -5.05 6.43 5.70
N ALA A 134 -5.22 7.72 5.91
CA ALA A 134 -6.30 8.29 6.70
C ALA A 134 -7.65 8.20 5.97
N GLY A 135 -8.76 8.45 6.66
CA GLY A 135 -10.11 8.36 6.11
C GLY A 135 -10.42 9.32 4.96
N ASP A 136 -9.62 10.36 4.77
CA ASP A 136 -9.70 11.28 3.64
C ASP A 136 -8.92 10.80 2.40
N GLY A 137 -8.19 9.69 2.51
CA GLY A 137 -7.35 9.13 1.45
C GLY A 137 -5.90 9.67 1.44
N THR A 138 -5.49 10.41 2.47
CA THR A 138 -4.12 10.93 2.59
C THR A 138 -3.20 9.91 3.27
N VAL A 139 -2.00 9.69 2.72
CA VAL A 139 -0.96 8.91 3.40
C VAL A 139 -0.50 9.66 4.65
N VAL A 140 -0.59 9.04 5.81
CA VAL A 140 -0.15 9.65 7.09
C VAL A 140 1.12 9.01 7.64
N TRP A 141 1.47 7.82 7.18
CA TRP A 141 2.69 7.12 7.56
C TRP A 141 3.11 6.11 6.48
N ASN A 142 4.40 5.86 6.35
CA ASN A 142 4.94 4.73 5.59
C ASN A 142 6.24 4.23 6.21
N GLY A 143 6.54 2.94 6.06
CA GLY A 143 7.75 2.33 6.57
C GLY A 143 7.68 0.81 6.67
N TYR A 144 8.61 0.24 7.45
CA TYR A 144 8.64 -1.20 7.74
C TYR A 144 7.46 -1.59 8.66
N PRO A 145 6.74 -2.70 8.40
CA PRO A 145 5.58 -3.14 9.20
C PRO A 145 6.00 -3.71 10.56
N GLY A 146 6.34 -2.83 11.49
CA GLY A 146 6.74 -3.13 12.85
C GLY A 146 5.90 -2.37 13.88
N ARG A 147 6.46 -2.13 15.06
CA ARG A 147 5.78 -1.41 16.15
C ARG A 147 5.30 -0.01 15.77
N GLU A 148 6.03 0.68 14.91
CA GLU A 148 5.66 2.02 14.45
C GLU A 148 4.37 2.00 13.60
N LEU A 149 4.13 0.92 12.85
CA LEU A 149 2.88 0.73 12.12
C LEU A 149 1.67 0.68 13.08
N ASP A 150 1.76 -0.09 14.17
CA ASP A 150 0.68 -0.15 15.18
C ASP A 150 0.37 1.23 15.77
N GLN A 151 1.41 2.03 16.06
CA GLN A 151 1.26 3.39 16.58
C GLN A 151 0.61 4.33 15.56
N ALA A 152 1.04 4.25 14.30
CA ALA A 152 0.49 5.06 13.22
C ALA A 152 -0.99 4.76 12.97
N VAL A 153 -1.38 3.47 12.98
CA VAL A 153 -2.78 3.05 12.86
C VAL A 153 -3.63 3.60 14.02
N ALA A 154 -3.14 3.46 15.26
CA ALA A 154 -3.86 3.95 16.43
C ALA A 154 -4.05 5.48 16.40
N GLN A 155 -3.03 6.22 15.96
CA GLN A 155 -3.10 7.67 15.81
C GLN A 155 -4.06 8.09 14.70
N ALA A 156 -3.98 7.46 13.51
CA ALA A 156 -4.88 7.73 12.40
C ALA A 156 -6.34 7.44 12.78
N HIS A 157 -6.59 6.32 13.45
CA HIS A 157 -7.92 5.96 13.94
C HIS A 157 -8.48 6.97 14.96
N LYS A 158 -7.65 7.43 15.90
CA LYS A 158 -8.06 8.48 16.85
C LYS A 158 -8.50 9.77 16.14
N SER A 159 -7.86 10.12 15.03
CA SER A 159 -8.21 11.31 14.25
C SER A 159 -9.56 11.19 13.54
N LEU A 160 -10.02 9.96 13.19
CA LEU A 160 -11.37 9.76 12.62
C LEU A 160 -12.47 10.19 13.58
N SER A 161 -12.29 9.98 14.88
CA SER A 161 -13.31 10.33 15.90
C SER A 161 -13.34 11.82 16.26
N GLN A 162 -12.44 12.61 15.68
CA GLN A 162 -12.31 14.05 15.94
C GLN A 162 -12.74 14.94 14.75
N SER A 163 -13.08 14.30 13.62
CA SER A 163 -13.56 14.94 12.39
C SER A 163 -15.07 14.84 12.27
#